data_82267cb9df8b70ca3bbd207492daf7f2
#
_entry.id   82267cb9df8b70ca3bbd207492daf7f2
#
_cell.length_a   1.000
_cell.length_b   1.000
_cell.length_c   1.000
_cell.angle_alpha   90.00
_cell.angle_beta   90.00
_cell.angle_gamma   90.00
#
_symmetry.space_group_name_H-M   'P 1'
#
loop_
_entity.id
_entity.type
_entity.pdbx_description
1 polymer ?
#
loop_
_entity_poly.entity_id
_entity_poly.type
_entity_poly.pdbx_seq_one_letter_code
_entity_poly.pdbx_strand_id
1 'polypeptide(L)'
;MSWITRFISGFNSKKTANNAHLKKKELDSNDHRLEELSQILGFVPSDATLYQKALRHRSSTSLEKYESYDSYERLEFLGDAVLDLISAELLFQKYPEEDEGFLTKTRAKMVRGETLSNLSKDLGIESLLEFTDTKGGVTKSKGILADIFESMIAAIYITEGYKVTFEFVRKVYDEHLNFDDLSQINDNFKSTLLEYTQANKMSLPEYRVVDEKGPGHNRTFKVEVSIGTEIFGNGTGKSKKKAEQEAARNALQILDVD
;
A
#
# COMPACT_ATOMS: atom_id res chain seq x y z
N MET A 1 12.32 16.31 26.86
CA MET A 1 12.79 15.44 25.77
C MET A 1 11.73 14.37 25.54
N SER A 2 11.13 14.36 24.34
CA SER A 2 10.08 13.41 23.94
C SER A 2 10.64 11.98 23.97
N TRP A 3 9.80 10.98 24.29
CA TRP A 3 10.15 9.55 24.21
C TRP A 3 10.63 9.12 22.81
N ILE A 4 10.24 9.85 21.78
CA ILE A 4 10.73 9.74 20.40
C ILE A 4 12.25 10.00 20.33
N THR A 5 12.75 11.01 21.04
CA THR A 5 14.20 11.34 21.10
C THR A 5 15.00 10.22 21.79
N ARG A 6 14.39 9.52 22.75
CA ARG A 6 15.01 8.39 23.45
C ARG A 6 15.07 7.12 22.60
N PHE A 7 14.10 6.96 21.68
CA PHE A 7 14.07 5.85 20.71
C PHE A 7 15.18 6.01 19.65
N ILE A 8 15.48 7.25 19.25
CA ILE A 8 16.54 7.58 18.29
C ILE A 8 17.94 7.46 18.93
N SER A 9 18.12 7.86 20.22
CA SER A 9 19.42 7.81 20.88
C SER A 9 19.94 6.40 21.19
N GLY A 10 19.08 5.38 21.24
CA GLY A 10 19.46 3.98 21.40
C GLY A 10 20.14 3.36 20.15
N PHE A 11 20.09 4.04 19.02
CA PHE A 11 20.69 3.59 17.76
C PHE A 11 22.16 3.98 17.57
N ASN A 12 22.70 4.86 18.40
CA ASN A 12 23.96 5.57 18.11
C ASN A 12 25.18 5.14 18.92
N SER A 13 25.28 3.91 19.45
CA SER A 13 26.53 3.49 20.09
C SER A 13 27.00 2.10 19.72
N LYS A 14 28.12 2.08 19.07
CA LYS A 14 29.15 1.05 18.84
C LYS A 14 29.34 0.55 17.41
N LYS A 15 30.34 1.09 16.74
CA LYS A 15 31.49 0.35 16.18
C LYS A 15 32.38 1.26 15.34
N THR A 16 33.55 1.53 15.83
CA THR A 16 34.70 2.15 15.14
C THR A 16 35.66 1.07 14.62
N ALA A 17 36.18 1.34 13.41
CA ALA A 17 37.43 0.83 12.80
C ALA A 17 37.38 -0.54 12.09
N ASN A 18 37.30 -0.50 10.78
CA ASN A 18 38.22 -1.03 9.77
C ASN A 18 37.56 -1.02 8.37
N ASN A 19 38.09 -0.23 7.44
CA ASN A 19 37.99 -0.35 5.98
C ASN A 19 37.87 1.00 5.25
N ALA A 20 39.01 1.69 5.12
CA ALA A 20 39.07 2.98 4.39
C ALA A 20 38.81 2.84 2.88
N HIS A 21 39.11 1.70 2.28
CA HIS A 21 38.94 1.49 0.84
C HIS A 21 37.52 1.02 0.44
N LEU A 22 36.84 0.25 1.29
CA LEU A 22 35.44 -0.11 1.13
C LEU A 22 34.54 1.10 1.42
N LYS A 23 34.90 1.94 2.41
CA LYS A 23 34.20 3.19 2.73
C LYS A 23 34.11 4.16 1.54
N LYS A 24 35.13 4.28 0.69
CA LYS A 24 35.11 5.24 -0.42
C LYS A 24 34.13 4.83 -1.52
N LYS A 25 34.01 3.54 -1.81
CA LYS A 25 33.08 3.01 -2.81
C LYS A 25 31.63 2.95 -2.29
N GLU A 26 31.43 2.73 -0.98
CA GLU A 26 30.14 2.83 -0.30
C GLU A 26 29.70 4.30 -0.14
N LEU A 27 30.62 5.24 0.07
CA LEU A 27 30.31 6.68 0.13
C LEU A 27 29.83 7.22 -1.22
N ASP A 28 30.50 6.89 -2.32
CA ASP A 28 30.13 7.38 -3.65
C ASP A 28 28.77 6.81 -4.11
N SER A 29 28.45 5.55 -3.78
CA SER A 29 27.15 4.95 -4.09
C SER A 29 26.03 5.46 -3.17
N ASN A 30 26.33 5.77 -1.91
CA ASN A 30 25.39 6.36 -0.98
C ASN A 30 25.07 7.83 -1.32
N ASP A 31 26.03 8.59 -1.84
CA ASP A 31 25.82 9.98 -2.28
C ASP A 31 24.81 10.02 -3.46
N HIS A 32 24.98 9.17 -4.47
CA HIS A 32 24.06 9.12 -5.61
C HIS A 32 22.63 8.71 -5.20
N ARG A 33 22.50 7.73 -4.33
CA ARG A 33 21.17 7.28 -3.82
C ARG A 33 20.49 8.35 -2.98
N LEU A 34 21.25 9.11 -2.21
CA LEU A 34 20.74 10.22 -1.42
C LEU A 34 20.28 11.38 -2.30
N GLU A 35 20.99 11.65 -3.39
CA GLU A 35 20.59 12.64 -4.39
C GLU A 35 19.29 12.23 -5.08
N GLU A 36 19.18 10.97 -5.54
CA GLU A 36 17.97 10.42 -6.17
C GLU A 36 16.78 10.45 -5.19
N LEU A 37 17.00 10.04 -3.93
CA LEU A 37 15.99 10.13 -2.88
C LEU A 37 15.55 11.57 -2.64
N SER A 38 16.49 12.52 -2.60
CA SER A 38 16.18 13.94 -2.39
C SER A 38 15.34 14.54 -3.53
N GLN A 39 15.57 14.06 -4.77
CA GLN A 39 14.75 14.45 -5.92
C GLN A 39 13.32 13.93 -5.79
N ILE A 40 13.14 12.68 -5.37
CA ILE A 40 11.81 12.07 -5.12
C ILE A 40 11.07 12.81 -4.01
N LEU A 41 11.76 13.11 -2.91
CA LEU A 41 11.17 13.78 -1.75
C LEU A 41 10.88 15.27 -2.02
N GLY A 42 11.65 15.91 -2.89
CA GLY A 42 11.63 17.36 -3.09
C GLY A 42 12.36 18.16 -2.01
N PHE A 43 13.08 17.48 -1.12
CA PHE A 43 13.92 18.08 -0.06
C PHE A 43 15.07 17.13 0.31
N VAL A 44 16.10 17.66 0.97
CA VAL A 44 17.22 16.86 1.47
C VAL A 44 16.84 16.26 2.82
N PRO A 45 16.89 14.91 2.98
CA PRO A 45 16.58 14.27 4.26
C PRO A 45 17.47 14.72 5.40
N SER A 46 16.90 15.02 6.58
CA SER A 46 17.67 15.41 7.77
C SER A 46 18.41 14.23 8.43
N ASP A 47 17.93 12.99 8.23
CA ASP A 47 18.56 11.75 8.69
C ASP A 47 18.52 10.67 7.61
N ALA A 48 19.55 10.62 6.75
CA ALA A 48 19.66 9.64 5.67
C ALA A 48 19.63 8.18 6.17
N THR A 49 20.06 7.91 7.41
CA THR A 49 20.12 6.55 7.96
C THR A 49 18.74 5.94 8.09
N LEU A 50 17.74 6.74 8.48
CA LEU A 50 16.37 6.25 8.64
C LEU A 50 15.74 5.92 7.30
N TYR A 51 16.02 6.71 6.26
CA TYR A 51 15.53 6.44 4.90
C TYR A 51 16.21 5.20 4.30
N GLN A 52 17.52 4.99 4.54
CA GLN A 52 18.19 3.74 4.15
C GLN A 52 17.51 2.53 4.81
N LYS A 53 17.11 2.66 6.08
CA LYS A 53 16.36 1.61 6.77
C LYS A 53 14.98 1.40 6.15
N ALA A 54 14.26 2.46 5.79
CA ALA A 54 12.95 2.39 5.14
C ALA A 54 13.00 1.67 3.78
N LEU A 55 14.12 1.75 3.08
CA LEU A 55 14.35 1.13 1.77
C LEU A 55 14.95 -0.29 1.85
N ARG A 56 15.23 -0.82 3.05
CA ARG A 56 15.91 -2.11 3.25
C ARG A 56 14.91 -3.23 3.46
N HIS A 57 14.84 -4.13 2.49
CA HIS A 57 14.04 -5.34 2.62
C HIS A 57 14.65 -6.33 3.62
N ARG A 58 13.82 -7.09 4.34
CA ARG A 58 14.24 -8.08 5.33
C ARG A 58 15.23 -9.15 4.80
N SER A 59 15.21 -9.45 3.49
CA SER A 59 16.18 -10.36 2.90
C SER A 59 17.61 -9.85 3.00
N SER A 60 17.80 -8.52 3.06
CA SER A 60 19.11 -7.89 3.26
C SER A 60 19.58 -7.99 4.72
N THR A 61 18.68 -8.23 5.68
CA THR A 61 19.02 -8.41 7.10
C THR A 61 19.54 -9.82 7.43
N SER A 62 19.35 -10.79 6.52
CA SER A 62 19.89 -12.16 6.68
C SER A 62 21.42 -12.25 6.58
N LEU A 63 22.08 -11.20 6.11
CA LEU A 63 23.51 -11.04 6.23
C LEU A 63 23.82 -10.70 7.69
N GLU A 64 24.83 -11.33 8.31
CA GLU A 64 25.27 -11.18 9.72
C GLU A 64 25.46 -9.72 10.23
N LYS A 65 25.18 -8.74 9.38
CA LYS A 65 25.40 -7.30 9.59
C LYS A 65 24.18 -6.58 10.20
N TYR A 66 22.97 -7.13 10.09
CA TYR A 66 21.74 -6.44 10.50
C TYR A 66 20.85 -7.31 11.40
N GLU A 67 20.20 -6.69 12.37
CA GLU A 67 19.17 -7.32 13.18
C GLU A 67 17.80 -7.30 12.47
N SER A 68 16.89 -8.19 12.83
CA SER A 68 15.56 -8.28 12.20
C SER A 68 14.76 -6.98 12.26
N TYR A 69 14.98 -6.16 13.31
CA TYR A 69 14.35 -4.86 13.45
C TYR A 69 15.00 -3.74 12.62
N ASP A 70 16.06 -4.04 11.86
CA ASP A 70 16.74 -3.10 10.96
C ASP A 70 16.12 -3.08 9.54
N SER A 71 15.08 -3.87 9.30
CA SER A 71 14.28 -3.83 8.08
C SER A 71 13.19 -2.75 8.13
N TYR A 72 12.54 -2.54 7.00
CA TYR A 72 11.48 -1.54 6.83
C TYR A 72 10.21 -1.82 7.66
N GLU A 73 9.95 -3.08 8.05
CA GLU A 73 8.64 -3.54 8.58
C GLU A 73 8.13 -2.73 9.79
N ARG A 74 9.02 -2.26 10.66
CA ARG A 74 8.60 -1.40 11.79
C ARG A 74 8.23 0.02 11.36
N LEU A 75 8.85 0.50 10.31
CA LEU A 75 8.52 1.79 9.71
C LEU A 75 7.22 1.68 8.91
N GLU A 76 7.03 0.60 8.16
CA GLU A 76 5.77 0.26 7.49
C GLU A 76 4.59 0.35 8.47
N PHE A 77 4.66 -0.35 9.61
CA PHE A 77 3.61 -0.32 10.63
C PHE A 77 3.24 1.11 11.09
N LEU A 78 4.23 1.98 11.26
CA LEU A 78 3.98 3.37 11.63
C LEU A 78 3.48 4.19 10.43
N GLY A 79 4.05 3.95 9.26
CA GLY A 79 3.72 4.66 8.02
C GLY A 79 2.31 4.43 7.56
N ASP A 80 1.81 3.20 7.65
CA ASP A 80 0.41 2.84 7.40
C ASP A 80 -0.53 3.73 8.23
N ALA A 81 -0.32 3.82 9.55
CA ALA A 81 -1.14 4.64 10.44
C ALA A 81 -1.07 6.15 10.12
N VAL A 82 0.13 6.65 9.77
CA VAL A 82 0.33 8.07 9.40
C VAL A 82 -0.34 8.37 8.06
N LEU A 83 -0.21 7.46 7.09
CA LEU A 83 -0.82 7.60 5.78
C LEU A 83 -2.35 7.56 5.85
N ASP A 84 -2.90 6.66 6.67
CA ASP A 84 -4.33 6.59 6.95
C ASP A 84 -4.86 7.91 7.54
N LEU A 85 -4.14 8.49 8.51
CA LEU A 85 -4.51 9.78 9.11
C LEU A 85 -4.49 10.91 8.07
N ILE A 86 -3.40 11.02 7.29
CA ILE A 86 -3.26 12.08 6.28
C ILE A 86 -4.31 11.92 5.18
N SER A 87 -4.57 10.70 4.72
CA SER A 87 -5.59 10.41 3.71
C SER A 87 -6.99 10.78 4.20
N ALA A 88 -7.29 10.48 5.48
CA ALA A 88 -8.54 10.89 6.09
C ALA A 88 -8.68 12.41 6.17
N GLU A 89 -7.65 13.13 6.59
CA GLU A 89 -7.65 14.60 6.68
C GLU A 89 -7.82 15.25 5.31
N LEU A 90 -7.11 14.76 4.28
CA LEU A 90 -7.23 15.24 2.91
C LEU A 90 -8.65 15.07 2.35
N LEU A 91 -9.26 13.91 2.55
CA LEU A 91 -10.63 13.65 2.11
C LEU A 91 -11.65 14.50 2.86
N PHE A 92 -11.49 14.63 4.18
CA PHE A 92 -12.37 15.45 5.01
C PHE A 92 -12.36 16.93 4.57
N GLN A 93 -11.18 17.45 4.18
CA GLN A 93 -11.06 18.82 3.68
C GLN A 93 -11.60 18.96 2.25
N LYS A 94 -11.37 17.96 1.40
CA LYS A 94 -11.73 18.01 -0.02
C LYS A 94 -13.22 17.82 -0.27
N TYR A 95 -13.88 17.01 0.54
CA TYR A 95 -15.28 16.62 0.37
C TYR A 95 -16.13 16.95 1.61
N PRO A 96 -16.36 18.24 1.90
CA PRO A 96 -17.06 18.66 3.13
C PRO A 96 -18.56 18.28 3.15
N GLU A 97 -19.17 18.01 2.00
CA GLU A 97 -20.58 17.67 1.87
C GLU A 97 -20.84 16.15 1.77
N GLU A 98 -19.77 15.33 1.70
CA GLU A 98 -19.90 13.88 1.58
C GLU A 98 -20.01 13.19 2.96
N ASP A 99 -20.70 12.07 3.00
CA ASP A 99 -20.90 11.30 4.23
C ASP A 99 -19.68 10.45 4.64
N GLU A 100 -19.72 9.91 5.84
CA GLU A 100 -18.66 9.05 6.39
C GLU A 100 -18.42 7.81 5.52
N GLY A 101 -19.49 7.22 4.95
CA GLY A 101 -19.39 6.04 4.09
C GLY A 101 -18.59 6.32 2.82
N PHE A 102 -18.83 7.46 2.16
CA PHE A 102 -18.03 7.90 1.02
C PHE A 102 -16.56 8.12 1.40
N LEU A 103 -16.30 8.85 2.48
CA LEU A 103 -14.93 9.15 2.94
C LEU A 103 -14.16 7.87 3.27
N THR A 104 -14.80 6.93 3.97
CA THR A 104 -14.20 5.64 4.35
C THR A 104 -13.90 4.76 3.13
N LYS A 105 -14.84 4.64 2.18
CA LYS A 105 -14.66 3.87 0.94
C LYS A 105 -13.53 4.47 0.09
N THR A 106 -13.49 5.79 -0.04
CA THR A 106 -12.48 6.49 -0.85
C THR A 106 -11.09 6.37 -0.22
N ARG A 107 -10.97 6.57 1.10
CA ARG A 107 -9.70 6.35 1.83
C ARG A 107 -9.16 4.94 1.60
N ALA A 108 -9.99 3.91 1.77
CA ALA A 108 -9.57 2.53 1.57
C ALA A 108 -9.01 2.26 0.16
N LYS A 109 -9.44 3.01 -0.85
CA LYS A 109 -8.89 2.92 -2.21
C LYS A 109 -7.57 3.67 -2.36
N MET A 110 -7.42 4.80 -1.67
CA MET A 110 -6.18 5.58 -1.68
C MET A 110 -5.02 4.81 -1.05
N VAL A 111 -5.26 4.16 0.09
CA VAL A 111 -4.21 3.45 0.85
C VAL A 111 -4.10 1.96 0.52
N ARG A 112 -4.86 1.43 -0.42
CA ARG A 112 -4.74 0.02 -0.78
C ARG A 112 -3.38 -0.29 -1.44
N GLY A 113 -2.83 -1.48 -1.16
CA GLY A 113 -1.51 -1.88 -1.63
C GLY A 113 -1.29 -1.76 -3.14
N GLU A 114 -2.34 -1.90 -3.98
CA GLU A 114 -2.21 -1.68 -5.43
C GLU A 114 -1.96 -0.21 -5.78
N THR A 115 -2.67 0.72 -5.14
CA THR A 115 -2.48 2.17 -5.31
C THR A 115 -1.08 2.57 -4.84
N LEU A 116 -0.69 2.17 -3.63
CA LEU A 116 0.63 2.50 -3.07
C LEU A 116 1.78 1.91 -3.89
N SER A 117 1.61 0.68 -4.41
CA SER A 117 2.58 0.07 -5.30
C SER A 117 2.75 0.84 -6.62
N ASN A 118 1.66 1.36 -7.18
CA ASN A 118 1.74 2.18 -8.40
C ASN A 118 2.43 3.52 -8.09
N LEU A 119 2.06 4.21 -7.00
CA LEU A 119 2.73 5.43 -6.55
C LEU A 119 4.24 5.23 -6.35
N SER A 120 4.65 4.12 -5.74
CA SER A 120 6.07 3.77 -5.58
C SER A 120 6.81 3.67 -6.92
N LYS A 121 6.16 3.12 -7.95
CA LYS A 121 6.73 3.01 -9.30
C LYS A 121 6.80 4.36 -9.99
N ASP A 122 5.73 5.13 -9.93
CA ASP A 122 5.62 6.43 -10.58
C ASP A 122 6.63 7.42 -10.01
N LEU A 123 6.93 7.30 -8.72
CA LEU A 123 7.97 8.07 -8.03
C LEU A 123 9.39 7.52 -8.24
N GLY A 124 9.55 6.34 -8.85
CA GLY A 124 10.87 5.72 -9.04
C GLY A 124 11.49 5.11 -7.79
N ILE A 125 10.73 4.96 -6.69
CA ILE A 125 11.23 4.39 -5.42
C ILE A 125 11.81 2.98 -5.62
N GLU A 126 11.31 2.25 -6.62
CA GLU A 126 11.76 0.90 -6.95
C GLU A 126 13.27 0.80 -7.22
N SER A 127 13.88 1.85 -7.79
CA SER A 127 15.33 1.91 -8.08
C SER A 127 16.18 1.96 -6.81
N LEU A 128 15.61 2.50 -5.71
CA LEU A 128 16.31 2.73 -4.45
C LEU A 128 16.28 1.51 -3.50
N LEU A 129 15.51 0.45 -3.82
CA LEU A 129 15.34 -0.69 -2.93
C LEU A 129 16.62 -1.49 -2.71
N GLU A 130 16.90 -1.85 -1.45
CA GLU A 130 17.98 -2.75 -1.08
C GLU A 130 17.47 -4.19 -1.00
N PHE A 131 17.89 -5.02 -1.96
CA PHE A 131 17.69 -6.46 -1.93
C PHE A 131 19.03 -7.19 -1.85
N THR A 132 19.07 -8.29 -1.10
CA THR A 132 20.09 -9.29 -1.28
C THR A 132 19.61 -10.25 -2.36
N ASP A 133 20.38 -10.39 -3.43
CA ASP A 133 20.08 -11.32 -4.52
C ASP A 133 20.31 -12.76 -4.03
N THR A 134 19.33 -13.30 -3.30
CA THR A 134 19.27 -14.71 -2.96
C THR A 134 18.65 -15.44 -4.14
N LYS A 135 19.35 -16.42 -4.67
CA LYS A 135 18.98 -17.33 -5.77
C LYS A 135 17.46 -17.62 -5.74
N GLY A 136 16.69 -16.93 -6.54
CA GLY A 136 15.25 -17.15 -6.64
C GLY A 136 14.42 -15.91 -6.89
N GLY A 137 15.05 -14.76 -7.20
CA GLY A 137 14.34 -13.53 -7.57
C GLY A 137 13.20 -13.25 -6.59
N VAL A 138 13.48 -12.56 -5.49
CA VAL A 138 12.42 -11.84 -4.80
C VAL A 138 11.94 -10.81 -5.81
N THR A 139 10.96 -11.20 -6.60
CA THR A 139 10.29 -10.30 -7.52
C THR A 139 9.82 -9.14 -6.69
N LYS A 140 10.11 -7.92 -7.12
CA LYS A 140 9.55 -6.68 -6.60
C LYS A 140 8.03 -6.81 -6.67
N SER A 141 7.46 -7.52 -5.70
CA SER A 141 6.03 -7.81 -5.67
C SER A 141 5.29 -6.51 -5.39
N LYS A 142 4.06 -6.41 -5.87
CA LYS A 142 3.20 -5.25 -5.59
C LYS A 142 3.09 -4.96 -4.08
N GLY A 143 3.11 -6.00 -3.22
CA GLY A 143 3.11 -5.85 -1.77
C GLY A 143 4.34 -5.12 -1.26
N ILE A 144 5.55 -5.56 -1.63
CA ILE A 144 6.80 -4.92 -1.16
C ILE A 144 6.87 -3.45 -1.54
N LEU A 145 6.41 -3.06 -2.72
CA LEU A 145 6.43 -1.65 -3.13
C LEU A 145 5.46 -0.79 -2.32
N ALA A 146 4.32 -1.35 -1.93
CA ALA A 146 3.37 -0.69 -1.04
C ALA A 146 3.98 -0.50 0.36
N ASP A 147 4.53 -1.59 0.94
CA ASP A 147 5.14 -1.60 2.27
C ASP A 147 6.31 -0.57 2.35
N ILE A 148 7.10 -0.47 1.28
CA ILE A 148 8.20 0.50 1.18
C ILE A 148 7.68 1.94 1.11
N PHE A 149 6.58 2.19 0.38
CA PHE A 149 5.96 3.51 0.36
C PHE A 149 5.54 3.93 1.78
N GLU A 150 4.85 3.07 2.50
CA GLU A 150 4.46 3.30 3.89
C GLU A 150 5.67 3.53 4.79
N SER A 151 6.71 2.71 4.65
CA SER A 151 7.93 2.88 5.45
C SER A 151 8.64 4.21 5.18
N MET A 152 8.61 4.72 3.94
CA MET A 152 9.12 6.04 3.60
C MET A 152 8.29 7.16 4.24
N ILE A 153 6.95 7.02 4.25
CA ILE A 153 6.08 7.97 4.96
C ILE A 153 6.43 8.05 6.45
N ALA A 154 6.72 6.90 7.10
CA ALA A 154 7.19 6.91 8.47
C ALA A 154 8.56 7.60 8.64
N ALA A 155 9.49 7.40 7.70
CA ALA A 155 10.78 8.06 7.74
C ALA A 155 10.63 9.58 7.66
N ILE A 156 9.82 10.09 6.72
CA ILE A 156 9.52 11.53 6.61
C ILE A 156 8.87 12.03 7.91
N TYR A 157 7.89 11.29 8.43
CA TYR A 157 7.18 11.69 9.65
C TYR A 157 8.10 11.81 10.87
N ILE A 158 9.02 10.87 11.05
CA ILE A 158 9.94 10.85 12.19
C ILE A 158 10.98 11.97 12.07
N THR A 159 11.50 12.21 10.86
CA THR A 159 12.61 13.14 10.64
C THR A 159 12.16 14.58 10.45
N GLU A 160 11.11 14.80 9.67
CA GLU A 160 10.66 16.12 9.23
C GLU A 160 9.34 16.56 9.89
N GLY A 161 8.64 15.64 10.56
CA GLY A 161 7.38 15.90 11.27
C GLY A 161 6.15 15.91 10.37
N TYR A 162 4.98 16.00 11.02
CA TYR A 162 3.67 15.84 10.39
C TYR A 162 3.43 16.77 9.20
N LYS A 163 3.76 18.06 9.34
CA LYS A 163 3.47 19.05 8.30
C LYS A 163 4.17 18.75 6.97
N VAL A 164 5.46 18.37 7.03
CA VAL A 164 6.23 18.03 5.82
C VAL A 164 5.69 16.74 5.21
N THR A 165 5.34 15.76 6.04
CA THR A 165 4.73 14.49 5.59
C THR A 165 3.40 14.73 4.91
N PHE A 166 2.54 15.55 5.49
CA PHE A 166 1.24 15.91 4.93
C PHE A 166 1.38 16.57 3.55
N GLU A 167 2.29 17.55 3.42
CA GLU A 167 2.51 18.23 2.14
C GLU A 167 3.11 17.28 1.09
N PHE A 168 4.00 16.38 1.48
CA PHE A 168 4.53 15.36 0.58
C PHE A 168 3.44 14.43 0.07
N VAL A 169 2.63 13.84 0.97
CA VAL A 169 1.55 12.94 0.60
C VAL A 169 0.51 13.65 -0.25
N ARG A 170 0.11 14.87 0.12
CA ARG A 170 -0.83 15.68 -0.65
C ARG A 170 -0.33 15.89 -2.08
N LYS A 171 0.93 16.32 -2.24
CA LYS A 171 1.53 16.53 -3.56
C LYS A 171 1.53 15.25 -4.39
N VAL A 172 1.96 14.12 -3.81
CA VAL A 172 1.99 12.82 -4.50
C VAL A 172 0.58 12.41 -4.94
N TYR A 173 -0.42 12.57 -4.08
CA TYR A 173 -1.79 12.26 -4.43
C TYR A 173 -2.36 13.20 -5.50
N ASP A 174 -2.12 14.49 -5.41
CA ASP A 174 -2.60 15.48 -6.38
C ASP A 174 -1.97 15.24 -7.78
N GLU A 175 -0.71 14.78 -7.85
CA GLU A 175 0.01 14.54 -9.10
C GLU A 175 -0.32 13.17 -9.73
N HIS A 176 -0.64 12.14 -8.93
CA HIS A 176 -0.72 10.76 -9.40
C HIS A 176 -2.09 10.09 -9.22
N LEU A 177 -3.00 10.66 -8.43
CA LEU A 177 -4.32 10.08 -8.22
C LEU A 177 -5.41 10.95 -8.83
N ASN A 178 -6.28 10.34 -9.62
CA ASN A 178 -7.55 10.95 -9.98
C ASN A 178 -8.59 10.58 -8.92
N PHE A 179 -8.91 11.52 -8.04
CA PHE A 179 -9.87 11.31 -6.95
C PHE A 179 -11.28 11.01 -7.46
N ASP A 180 -11.68 11.60 -8.59
CA ASP A 180 -13.02 11.37 -9.16
C ASP A 180 -13.12 9.93 -9.68
N ASP A 181 -12.09 9.44 -10.37
CA ASP A 181 -12.06 8.03 -10.79
C ASP A 181 -12.02 7.09 -9.59
N LEU A 182 -11.23 7.42 -8.54
CA LEU A 182 -11.19 6.61 -7.32
C LEU A 182 -12.56 6.57 -6.63
N SER A 183 -13.29 7.68 -6.57
CA SER A 183 -14.61 7.73 -5.96
C SER A 183 -15.62 6.86 -6.70
N GLN A 184 -15.54 6.83 -8.04
CA GLN A 184 -16.45 6.08 -8.91
C GLN A 184 -16.10 4.58 -9.04
N ILE A 185 -14.89 4.15 -8.69
CA ILE A 185 -14.55 2.72 -8.71
C ILE A 185 -15.39 2.01 -7.65
N ASN A 186 -16.50 1.41 -8.08
CA ASN A 186 -17.24 0.49 -7.23
C ASN A 186 -16.60 -0.90 -7.37
N ASP A 187 -15.76 -1.30 -6.42
CA ASP A 187 -15.15 -2.64 -6.37
C ASP A 187 -15.79 -3.53 -5.27
N ASN A 188 -16.83 -3.02 -4.61
CA ASN A 188 -17.60 -3.77 -3.62
C ASN A 188 -19.01 -4.12 -4.10
N PHE A 189 -19.09 -4.70 -5.28
CA PHE A 189 -20.35 -5.10 -5.92
C PHE A 189 -21.22 -6.00 -5.03
N LYS A 190 -20.60 -6.81 -4.16
CA LYS A 190 -21.34 -7.65 -3.21
C LYS A 190 -22.14 -6.83 -2.21
N SER A 191 -21.55 -5.75 -1.65
CA SER A 191 -22.26 -4.86 -0.74
C SER A 191 -23.35 -4.08 -1.48
N THR A 192 -23.05 -3.55 -2.65
CA THR A 192 -24.03 -2.84 -3.49
C THR A 192 -25.23 -3.75 -3.81
N LEU A 193 -25.00 -5.01 -4.20
CA LEU A 193 -26.06 -5.96 -4.48
C LEU A 193 -26.88 -6.29 -3.23
N LEU A 194 -26.23 -6.43 -2.07
CA LEU A 194 -26.90 -6.66 -0.79
C LEU A 194 -27.77 -5.46 -0.42
N GLU A 195 -27.26 -4.25 -0.47
CA GLU A 195 -27.98 -3.01 -0.19
C GLU A 195 -29.18 -2.85 -1.12
N TYR A 196 -29.00 -3.11 -2.42
CA TYR A 196 -30.05 -3.07 -3.43
C TYR A 196 -31.19 -4.08 -3.09
N THR A 197 -30.82 -5.33 -2.82
CA THR A 197 -31.84 -6.35 -2.51
C THR A 197 -32.60 -6.04 -1.21
N GLN A 198 -31.91 -5.50 -0.21
CA GLN A 198 -32.55 -5.05 1.03
C GLN A 198 -33.50 -3.87 0.81
N ALA A 199 -33.06 -2.85 0.06
CA ALA A 199 -33.88 -1.68 -0.24
C ALA A 199 -35.15 -2.05 -1.02
N ASN A 200 -35.05 -3.04 -1.92
CA ASN A 200 -36.16 -3.51 -2.72
C ASN A 200 -36.96 -4.67 -2.08
N LYS A 201 -36.67 -5.03 -0.83
CA LYS A 201 -37.34 -6.12 -0.09
C LYS A 201 -37.29 -7.47 -0.81
N MET A 202 -36.20 -7.71 -1.57
CA MET A 202 -35.92 -8.97 -2.22
C MET A 202 -35.25 -9.95 -1.27
N SER A 203 -35.15 -11.23 -1.67
CA SER A 203 -34.31 -12.20 -0.97
C SER A 203 -32.83 -11.77 -1.00
N LEU A 204 -32.08 -12.10 0.05
CA LEU A 204 -30.66 -11.76 0.10
C LEU A 204 -29.86 -12.53 -0.96
N PRO A 205 -28.77 -11.95 -1.50
CA PRO A 205 -27.94 -12.63 -2.47
C PRO A 205 -27.20 -13.82 -1.85
N GLU A 206 -27.28 -14.98 -2.49
CA GLU A 206 -26.56 -16.19 -2.09
C GLU A 206 -25.51 -16.55 -3.15
N TYR A 207 -24.28 -16.83 -2.70
CA TYR A 207 -23.15 -17.11 -3.57
C TYR A 207 -22.75 -18.57 -3.47
N ARG A 208 -22.69 -19.27 -4.62
CA ARG A 208 -22.31 -20.67 -4.69
C ARG A 208 -21.12 -20.87 -5.66
N VAL A 209 -20.05 -21.52 -5.19
CA VAL A 209 -19.00 -21.98 -6.07
C VAL A 209 -19.52 -23.18 -6.88
N VAL A 210 -19.58 -23.00 -8.19
CA VAL A 210 -20.10 -24.03 -9.12
C VAL A 210 -19.00 -24.79 -9.86
N ASP A 211 -17.81 -24.21 -9.94
CA ASP A 211 -16.65 -24.87 -10.56
C ASP A 211 -15.34 -24.34 -9.96
N GLU A 212 -14.33 -25.22 -9.92
CA GLU A 212 -12.99 -24.90 -9.43
C GLU A 212 -11.97 -25.64 -10.31
N LYS A 213 -11.09 -24.88 -11.01
CA LYS A 213 -10.12 -25.42 -11.97
C LYS A 213 -8.72 -24.92 -11.71
N GLY A 214 -7.74 -25.77 -12.01
CA GLY A 214 -6.31 -25.47 -11.98
C GLY A 214 -5.59 -25.96 -10.72
N PRO A 215 -4.24 -26.04 -10.76
CA PRO A 215 -3.41 -26.43 -9.63
C PRO A 215 -3.44 -25.39 -8.52
N GLY A 216 -3.07 -25.79 -7.28
CA GLY A 216 -3.22 -24.99 -6.06
C GLY A 216 -2.77 -23.54 -6.14
N HIS A 217 -1.67 -23.25 -6.84
CA HIS A 217 -1.11 -21.90 -7.01
C HIS A 217 -1.70 -21.10 -8.19
N ASN A 218 -2.50 -21.75 -9.07
CA ASN A 218 -3.15 -21.09 -10.22
C ASN A 218 -4.61 -21.53 -10.35
N ARG A 219 -5.31 -21.57 -9.22
CA ARG A 219 -6.71 -21.98 -9.13
C ARG A 219 -7.62 -20.86 -9.66
N THR A 220 -8.66 -21.26 -10.37
CA THR A 220 -9.72 -20.37 -10.84
C THR A 220 -11.06 -20.88 -10.32
N PHE A 221 -11.83 -19.99 -9.73
CA PHE A 221 -13.15 -20.27 -9.18
C PHE A 221 -14.22 -19.72 -10.10
N LYS A 222 -15.29 -20.47 -10.31
CA LYS A 222 -16.52 -19.97 -10.92
C LYS A 222 -17.61 -19.93 -9.86
N VAL A 223 -18.27 -18.78 -9.72
CA VAL A 223 -19.30 -18.52 -8.72
C VAL A 223 -20.57 -18.08 -9.42
N GLU A 224 -21.70 -18.54 -8.93
CA GLU A 224 -23.04 -18.04 -9.27
C GLU A 224 -23.60 -17.27 -8.07
N VAL A 225 -24.32 -16.18 -8.34
CA VAL A 225 -25.13 -15.47 -7.36
C VAL A 225 -26.61 -15.64 -7.71
N SER A 226 -27.40 -16.05 -6.71
CA SER A 226 -28.84 -16.14 -6.79
C SER A 226 -29.53 -15.17 -5.82
N ILE A 227 -30.71 -14.72 -6.21
CA ILE A 227 -31.63 -13.93 -5.38
C ILE A 227 -32.93 -14.70 -5.31
N GLY A 228 -33.24 -15.29 -4.17
CA GLY A 228 -34.27 -16.30 -4.05
C GLY A 228 -33.93 -17.57 -4.86
N THR A 229 -34.77 -17.95 -5.80
CA THR A 229 -34.60 -19.15 -6.62
C THR A 229 -33.94 -18.89 -7.97
N GLU A 230 -33.74 -17.65 -8.36
CA GLU A 230 -33.25 -17.26 -9.67
C GLU A 230 -31.76 -16.86 -9.63
N ILE A 231 -31.01 -17.23 -10.67
CA ILE A 231 -29.61 -16.88 -10.86
C ILE A 231 -29.54 -15.55 -11.58
N PHE A 232 -28.93 -14.55 -10.93
CA PHE A 232 -28.77 -13.18 -11.46
C PHE A 232 -27.37 -12.90 -11.99
N GLY A 233 -26.36 -13.70 -11.65
CA GLY A 233 -25.02 -13.44 -12.14
C GLY A 233 -24.06 -14.59 -11.98
N ASN A 234 -23.04 -14.59 -12.82
CA ASN A 234 -21.92 -15.55 -12.78
C ASN A 234 -20.63 -14.75 -12.78
N GLY A 235 -19.63 -15.24 -12.03
CA GLY A 235 -18.32 -14.63 -12.01
C GLY A 235 -17.19 -15.65 -11.94
N THR A 236 -16.02 -15.25 -12.43
CA THR A 236 -14.81 -16.06 -12.40
C THR A 236 -13.67 -15.29 -11.73
N GLY A 237 -12.77 -15.96 -11.02
CA GLY A 237 -11.67 -15.26 -10.35
C GLY A 237 -10.60 -16.19 -9.81
N LYS A 238 -9.42 -15.63 -9.56
CA LYS A 238 -8.28 -16.33 -8.95
C LYS A 238 -8.46 -16.58 -7.44
N SER A 239 -9.52 -16.07 -6.86
CA SER A 239 -9.97 -16.38 -5.50
C SER A 239 -11.50 -16.40 -5.48
N LYS A 240 -12.09 -17.08 -4.49
CA LYS A 240 -13.54 -17.08 -4.29
C LYS A 240 -14.07 -15.64 -4.18
N LYS A 241 -13.41 -14.79 -3.37
CA LYS A 241 -13.79 -13.38 -3.20
C LYS A 241 -13.84 -12.61 -4.54
N LYS A 242 -12.84 -12.79 -5.42
CA LYS A 242 -12.84 -12.14 -6.74
C LYS A 242 -13.96 -12.66 -7.64
N ALA A 243 -14.21 -13.97 -7.64
CA ALA A 243 -15.29 -14.55 -8.42
C ALA A 243 -16.69 -14.11 -7.92
N GLU A 244 -16.86 -13.97 -6.61
CA GLU A 244 -18.09 -13.46 -6.00
C GLU A 244 -18.33 -11.99 -6.35
N GLN A 245 -17.30 -11.15 -6.34
CA GLN A 245 -17.43 -9.74 -6.74
C GLN A 245 -17.83 -9.60 -8.21
N GLU A 246 -17.24 -10.42 -9.10
CA GLU A 246 -17.60 -10.42 -10.50
C GLU A 246 -19.03 -10.94 -10.73
N ALA A 247 -19.46 -11.98 -10.00
CA ALA A 247 -20.83 -12.47 -10.04
C ALA A 247 -21.83 -11.39 -9.59
N ALA A 248 -21.52 -10.67 -8.51
CA ALA A 248 -22.34 -9.56 -8.03
C ALA A 248 -22.41 -8.41 -9.03
N ARG A 249 -21.27 -8.04 -9.66
CA ARG A 249 -21.24 -7.03 -10.72
C ARG A 249 -22.16 -7.38 -11.87
N ASN A 250 -22.08 -8.61 -12.35
CA ASN A 250 -22.92 -9.08 -13.46
C ASN A 250 -24.41 -9.13 -13.05
N ALA A 251 -24.73 -9.44 -11.79
CA ALA A 251 -26.08 -9.38 -11.29
C ALA A 251 -26.63 -7.95 -11.25
N LEU A 252 -25.83 -6.97 -10.80
CA LEU A 252 -26.22 -5.55 -10.80
C LEU A 252 -26.50 -5.03 -12.20
N GLN A 253 -25.70 -5.44 -13.19
CA GLN A 253 -25.95 -5.11 -14.60
C GLN A 253 -27.29 -5.66 -15.12
N ILE A 254 -27.67 -6.89 -14.72
CA ILE A 254 -28.97 -7.48 -15.08
C ILE A 254 -30.13 -6.74 -14.41
N LEU A 255 -29.88 -6.21 -13.20
CA LEU A 255 -30.86 -5.46 -12.42
C LEU A 255 -30.93 -3.96 -12.79
N ASP A 256 -30.17 -3.52 -13.80
CA ASP A 256 -30.05 -2.11 -14.23
C ASP A 256 -29.66 -1.17 -13.07
N VAL A 257 -28.73 -1.62 -12.24
CA VAL A 257 -28.21 -0.86 -11.09
C VAL A 257 -26.81 -0.36 -11.46
N ASP A 258 -26.66 0.95 -11.55
CA ASP A 258 -25.39 1.65 -11.78
C ASP A 258 -24.51 1.74 -10.51
#